data_bbb8019bb0d0f4e355070c814d509483
#
_entry.id   bbb8019bb0d0f4e355070c814d509483
#
_cell.length_a   1.000
_cell.length_b   1.000
_cell.length_c   1.000
_cell.angle_alpha   90.00
_cell.angle_beta   90.00
_cell.angle_gamma   90.00
#
_symmetry.space_group_name_H-M   'P 1'
#
loop_
_entity.id
_entity.type
_entity.pdbx_description
1 polymer ?
#
loop_
_entity_poly.entity_id
_entity_poly.type
_entity_poly.pdbx_seq_one_letter_code
_entity_poly.pdbx_strand_id
1 'polypeptide(L)'
;TSHVSKTGSDLNHLLFRVLPRLKPGVHVHPNGVFWPFEYPGTWVTEGRAWNEAYLWRAFLLHNASWEIAVFASFLESSHRTGLLREVPEWQRTRGGGLWLRRKS
;
A
#
# COMPACT_ATOMS: atom_id res chain seq x y z
N THR A 1 -1.54 10.24 -5.05
CA THR A 1 -3.00 10.22 -5.23
C THR A 1 -3.71 11.08 -4.19
N SER A 2 -5.00 11.28 -4.38
CA SER A 2 -5.86 11.93 -3.38
C SER A 2 -6.20 11.04 -2.19
N HIS A 3 -5.81 9.77 -2.22
CA HIS A 3 -6.08 8.74 -1.21
C HIS A 3 -7.56 8.43 -1.00
N VAL A 4 -8.41 8.87 -1.91
CA VAL A 4 -9.86 8.69 -1.81
C VAL A 4 -10.41 8.24 -3.15
N SER A 5 -11.20 7.15 -3.12
CA SER A 5 -11.99 6.71 -4.27
C SER A 5 -13.36 7.38 -4.21
N LYS A 6 -13.62 8.19 -5.20
CA LYS A 6 -14.90 8.87 -5.41
C LYS A 6 -15.04 9.23 -6.88
N THR A 7 -16.19 9.75 -7.27
CA THR A 7 -16.42 10.16 -8.65
C THR A 7 -15.32 11.11 -9.12
N GLY A 8 -14.66 10.74 -10.23
CA GLY A 8 -13.64 11.56 -10.86
C GLY A 8 -12.29 11.59 -10.14
N SER A 9 -12.05 10.74 -9.13
CA SER A 9 -10.78 10.75 -8.42
C SER A 9 -9.65 10.15 -9.25
N ASP A 10 -8.42 10.63 -8.99
CA ASP A 10 -7.20 10.10 -9.59
C ASP A 10 -6.94 8.65 -9.21
N LEU A 11 -7.33 8.26 -8.00
CA LEU A 11 -7.20 6.89 -7.53
C LEU A 11 -8.02 5.92 -8.39
N ASN A 12 -9.24 6.28 -8.74
CA ASN A 12 -10.08 5.47 -9.62
C ASN A 12 -9.43 5.31 -11.01
N HIS A 13 -8.89 6.39 -11.55
CA HIS A 13 -8.19 6.34 -12.83
C HIS A 13 -6.99 5.39 -12.77
N LEU A 14 -6.19 5.50 -11.72
CA LEU A 14 -5.03 4.65 -11.51
C LEU A 14 -5.43 3.17 -11.43
N LEU A 15 -6.37 2.82 -10.55
CA LEU A 15 -6.76 1.44 -10.31
C LEU A 15 -7.46 0.79 -11.50
N PHE A 16 -8.33 1.53 -12.17
CA PHE A 16 -9.20 0.93 -13.19
C PHE A 16 -8.68 1.08 -14.61
N ARG A 17 -7.81 2.04 -14.87
CA ARG A 17 -7.33 2.31 -16.23
C ARG A 17 -5.83 2.12 -16.40
N VAL A 18 -5.03 2.47 -15.41
CA VAL A 18 -3.56 2.37 -15.53
C VAL A 18 -3.06 0.99 -15.15
N LEU A 19 -3.41 0.51 -13.96
CA LEU A 19 -2.91 -0.76 -13.44
C LEU A 19 -3.19 -1.95 -14.35
N PRO A 20 -4.38 -2.09 -14.93
CA PRO A 20 -4.65 -3.24 -15.80
C PRO A 20 -3.78 -3.30 -17.06
N ARG A 21 -3.17 -2.18 -17.44
CA ARG A 21 -2.34 -2.07 -18.65
C ARG A 21 -0.85 -2.19 -18.38
N LEU A 22 -0.44 -2.28 -17.12
CA LEU A 22 0.97 -2.42 -16.79
C LEU A 22 1.49 -3.80 -17.16
N LYS A 23 2.73 -3.84 -17.66
CA LYS A 23 3.37 -5.09 -18.09
C LYS A 23 3.87 -5.88 -16.89
N PRO A 24 4.04 -7.21 -17.03
CA PRO A 24 4.70 -8.01 -16.01
C PRO A 24 6.07 -7.44 -15.64
N GLY A 25 6.42 -7.49 -14.37
CA GLY A 25 7.67 -6.95 -13.84
C GLY A 25 7.58 -5.52 -13.35
N VAL A 26 6.52 -4.78 -13.70
CA VAL A 26 6.34 -3.41 -13.22
C VAL A 26 5.99 -3.41 -11.75
N HIS A 27 6.62 -2.48 -11.00
CA HIS A 27 6.36 -2.26 -9.60
C HIS A 27 5.47 -1.02 -9.42
N VAL A 28 4.57 -1.09 -8.43
CA VAL A 28 3.71 0.01 -8.03
C VAL A 28 3.87 0.22 -6.53
N HIS A 29 3.96 1.47 -6.10
CA HIS A 29 4.22 1.82 -4.71
C HIS A 29 3.14 2.75 -4.15
N PRO A 30 2.02 2.21 -3.63
CA PRO A 30 1.06 3.02 -2.88
C PRO A 30 1.64 3.47 -1.55
N ASN A 31 1.51 4.74 -1.23
CA ASN A 31 1.86 5.30 0.06
C ASN A 31 0.63 5.34 0.98
N GLY A 32 0.86 5.34 2.29
CA GLY A 32 -0.23 5.47 3.26
C GLY A 32 -1.08 4.22 3.40
N VAL A 33 -0.53 3.06 3.04
CA VAL A 33 -1.19 1.77 3.23
C VAL A 33 -0.48 1.02 4.33
N PHE A 34 -1.22 0.71 5.41
CA PHE A 34 -0.68 0.07 6.60
C PHE A 34 -1.28 -1.33 6.78
N TRP A 35 -0.48 -2.24 7.34
CA TRP A 35 -0.98 -3.55 7.76
C TRP A 35 -1.84 -3.38 9.02
N PRO A 36 -3.00 -4.01 9.14
CA PRO A 36 -3.67 -4.94 8.20
C PRO A 36 -4.69 -4.27 7.27
N PHE A 37 -4.31 -3.26 6.53
CA PHE A 37 -5.16 -2.48 5.62
C PHE A 37 -6.21 -1.66 6.39
N GLU A 38 -5.78 -1.04 7.47
CA GLU A 38 -6.56 -0.11 8.26
C GLU A 38 -5.75 1.16 8.51
N TYR A 39 -6.42 2.22 8.90
CA TYR A 39 -5.76 3.50 9.14
C TYR A 39 -5.43 3.67 10.61
N PRO A 40 -4.33 4.40 10.93
CA PRO A 40 -4.04 4.74 12.32
C PRO A 40 -5.22 5.45 12.98
N GLY A 41 -5.48 5.13 14.25
CA GLY A 41 -6.60 5.71 14.98
C GLY A 41 -6.57 7.23 15.03
N THR A 42 -5.36 7.83 15.07
CA THR A 42 -5.18 9.28 15.03
C THR A 42 -5.72 9.90 13.73
N TRP A 43 -5.58 9.20 12.61
CA TRP A 43 -6.10 9.69 11.33
C TRP A 43 -7.62 9.70 11.31
N VAL A 44 -8.24 8.71 11.95
CA VAL A 44 -9.69 8.64 12.05
C VAL A 44 -10.21 9.77 12.91
N THR A 45 -9.58 10.02 14.06
CA THR A 45 -9.98 11.12 14.95
C THR A 45 -9.71 12.50 14.35
N GLU A 46 -8.70 12.63 13.49
CA GLU A 46 -8.42 13.86 12.73
C GLU A 46 -9.43 14.12 11.60
N GLY A 47 -10.30 13.16 11.32
CA GLY A 47 -11.30 13.30 10.26
C GLY A 47 -10.77 13.04 8.85
N ARG A 48 -9.66 12.34 8.71
CA ARG A 48 -9.15 11.94 7.38
C ARG A 48 -10.05 10.88 6.80
N ALA A 49 -10.77 11.23 5.75
CA ALA A 49 -11.73 10.33 5.10
C ALA A 49 -11.08 9.51 3.97
N TRP A 50 -9.88 9.00 4.18
CA TRP A 50 -9.18 8.19 3.20
C TRP A 50 -9.77 6.79 3.12
N ASN A 51 -9.87 6.24 1.92
CA ASN A 51 -10.37 4.88 1.71
C ASN A 51 -9.48 4.05 0.77
N GLU A 52 -8.34 4.58 0.37
CA GLU A 52 -7.43 3.93 -0.58
C GLU A 52 -7.00 2.54 -0.13
N ALA A 53 -6.71 2.34 1.16
CA ALA A 53 -6.24 1.06 1.68
C ALA A 53 -7.25 -0.07 1.44
N TYR A 54 -8.53 0.22 1.54
CA TYR A 54 -9.58 -0.77 1.32
C TYR A 54 -9.65 -1.19 -0.14
N LEU A 55 -9.36 -0.27 -1.06
CA LEU A 55 -9.32 -0.57 -2.49
C LEU A 55 -8.11 -1.44 -2.84
N TRP A 56 -6.96 -1.16 -2.26
CA TRP A 56 -5.79 -2.01 -2.46
C TRP A 56 -6.00 -3.40 -1.87
N ARG A 57 -6.65 -3.49 -0.73
CA ARG A 57 -7.01 -4.78 -0.14
C ARG A 57 -7.92 -5.57 -1.07
N ALA A 58 -8.99 -4.95 -1.56
CA ALA A 58 -9.92 -5.58 -2.50
C ALA A 58 -9.22 -5.97 -3.81
N PHE A 59 -8.34 -5.12 -4.32
CA PHE A 59 -7.56 -5.36 -5.53
C PHE A 59 -6.71 -6.63 -5.41
N LEU A 60 -6.11 -6.86 -4.26
CA LEU A 60 -5.23 -7.99 -4.04
C LEU A 60 -5.96 -9.31 -3.76
N LEU A 61 -7.23 -9.24 -3.33
CA LEU A 61 -8.03 -10.44 -3.08
C LEU A 61 -8.24 -11.20 -4.40
N HIS A 62 -7.90 -12.48 -4.38
CA HIS A 62 -8.06 -13.37 -5.54
C HIS A 62 -7.36 -12.90 -6.82
N ASN A 63 -6.33 -12.08 -6.69
CA ASN A 63 -5.60 -11.52 -7.83
C ASN A 63 -4.23 -12.19 -7.96
N ALA A 64 -4.17 -13.25 -8.76
CA ALA A 64 -2.95 -14.01 -8.97
C ALA A 64 -1.93 -13.31 -9.88
N SER A 65 -2.32 -12.21 -10.53
CA SER A 65 -1.43 -11.45 -11.42
C SER A 65 -0.50 -10.49 -10.68
N TRP A 66 -0.74 -10.26 -9.40
CA TRP A 66 0.03 -9.33 -8.59
C TRP A 66 0.53 -9.99 -7.32
N GLU A 67 1.67 -9.53 -6.83
CA GLU A 67 2.23 -9.98 -5.56
C GLU A 67 2.68 -8.78 -4.72
N ILE A 68 2.70 -8.98 -3.41
CA ILE A 68 3.29 -8.01 -2.48
C ILE A 68 4.78 -8.28 -2.44
N ALA A 69 5.57 -7.33 -2.95
CA ALA A 69 7.02 -7.42 -2.91
C ALA A 69 7.57 -6.99 -1.54
N VAL A 70 7.08 -5.86 -1.03
CA VAL A 70 7.44 -5.34 0.31
C VAL A 70 6.22 -4.67 0.91
N PHE A 71 5.93 -4.98 2.17
CA PHE A 71 4.91 -4.29 2.95
C PHE A 71 5.56 -3.72 4.20
N ALA A 72 5.93 -2.44 4.15
CA ALA A 72 6.79 -1.83 5.16
C ALA A 72 6.22 -1.92 6.59
N SER A 73 4.95 -1.58 6.78
CA SER A 73 4.33 -1.61 8.11
C SER A 73 4.18 -3.03 8.66
N PHE A 74 3.94 -4.02 7.76
CA PHE A 74 3.90 -5.43 8.16
C PHE A 74 5.25 -5.88 8.66
N LEU A 75 6.32 -5.55 7.94
CA LEU A 75 7.67 -5.89 8.34
C LEU A 75 8.03 -5.22 9.67
N GLU A 76 7.65 -3.96 9.84
CA GLU A 76 7.90 -3.23 11.09
C GLU A 76 7.18 -3.88 12.26
N SER A 77 5.92 -4.26 12.12
CA SER A 77 5.14 -4.85 13.20
C SER A 77 5.57 -6.27 13.54
N SER A 78 5.95 -7.06 12.53
CA SER A 78 6.22 -8.50 12.69
C SER A 78 7.70 -8.83 12.81
N HIS A 79 8.58 -8.02 12.24
CA HIS A 79 10.01 -8.30 12.11
C HIS A 79 10.88 -7.09 12.49
N ARG A 80 10.40 -6.22 13.35
CA ARG A 80 11.09 -4.97 13.70
C ARG A 80 12.54 -5.20 14.14
N THR A 81 12.78 -6.16 15.04
CA THR A 81 14.12 -6.45 15.54
C THR A 81 15.09 -6.84 14.44
N GLY A 82 14.64 -7.71 13.52
CA GLY A 82 15.43 -8.12 12.38
C GLY A 82 15.70 -6.96 11.42
N LEU A 83 14.69 -6.13 11.16
CA LEU A 83 14.83 -4.95 10.30
C LEU A 83 15.85 -3.95 10.86
N LEU A 84 15.77 -3.64 12.14
CA LEU A 84 16.71 -2.70 12.78
C LEU A 84 18.14 -3.22 12.79
N ARG A 85 18.33 -4.54 12.80
CA ARG A 85 19.64 -5.16 12.71
C ARG A 85 20.21 -5.07 11.29
N GLU A 86 19.39 -5.36 10.28
CA GLU A 86 19.80 -5.39 8.88
C GLU A 86 19.84 -3.99 8.24
N VAL A 87 18.88 -3.14 8.62
CA VAL A 87 18.72 -1.79 8.07
C VAL A 87 18.51 -0.81 9.21
N PRO A 88 19.59 -0.36 9.88
CA PRO A 88 19.47 0.57 11.03
C PRO A 88 18.70 1.85 10.71
N GLU A 89 18.76 2.30 9.46
CA GLU A 89 18.07 3.50 9.01
C GLU A 89 16.55 3.37 9.06
N TRP A 90 16.03 2.17 9.16
CA TRP A 90 14.60 1.92 9.27
C TRP A 90 13.97 2.63 10.45
N GLN A 91 14.74 2.86 11.50
CA GLN A 91 14.29 3.57 12.69
C GLN A 91 13.81 4.99 12.36
N ARG A 92 14.34 5.61 11.31
CA ARG A 92 14.03 6.98 10.89
C ARG A 92 12.85 7.05 9.93
N THR A 93 12.52 5.96 9.28
CA THR A 93 11.45 5.90 8.27
C THR A 93 10.37 4.93 8.73
N ARG A 94 9.30 5.45 9.28
CA ARG A 94 8.14 4.63 9.60
C ARG A 94 7.28 4.53 8.35
N GLY A 95 7.40 3.40 7.69
CA GLY A 95 6.85 3.24 6.37
C GLY A 95 5.37 2.88 6.33
N GLY A 96 4.59 3.73 5.67
CA GLY A 96 3.26 3.36 5.20
C GLY A 96 3.29 2.93 3.74
N GLY A 97 4.39 2.36 3.27
CA GLY A 97 4.56 1.99 1.88
C GLY A 97 4.23 0.53 1.61
N LEU A 98 3.51 0.29 0.52
CA LEU A 98 3.21 -1.04 0.00
C LEU A 98 3.81 -1.12 -1.40
N TRP A 99 4.68 -2.10 -1.63
CA TRP A 99 5.27 -2.34 -2.95
C TRP A 99 4.64 -3.58 -3.57
N LEU A 100 4.02 -3.39 -4.73
CA LEU A 100 3.41 -4.47 -5.51
C LEU A 100 4.18 -4.68 -6.79
N ARG A 101 4.18 -5.94 -7.27
CA ARG A 101 4.80 -6.29 -8.56
C ARG A 101 3.81 -7.06 -9.42
N ARG A 102 3.69 -6.69 -10.69
CA ARG A 102 2.91 -7.45 -11.66
C ARG A 102 3.66 -8.73 -12.04
N LYS A 103 3.02 -9.88 -11.83
CA LYS A 103 3.63 -11.19 -12.16
C LYS A 103 3.32 -11.65 -13.57
N SER A 104 2.11 -11.46 -13.98
CA SER A 104 1.64 -12.01 -15.25
C SER A 104 0.67 -11.13 -16.03
#